data_fce2d9565b41aefa2a557a79527b50bf
#
_entry.id   fce2d9565b41aefa2a557a79527b50bf
#
_cell.length_a   1.000
_cell.length_b   1.000
_cell.length_c   1.000
_cell.angle_alpha   90.00
_cell.angle_beta   90.00
_cell.angle_gamma   90.00
#
_symmetry.space_group_name_H-M   'P 1'
#
loop_
_entity.id
_entity.type
_entity.pdbx_description
1 polymer ?
#
loop_
_entity_poly.entity_id
_entity_poly.type
_entity_poly.pdbx_seq_one_letter_code
_entity_poly.pdbx_strand_id
1 'polypeptide(L)'
;MRARISVLALTLATILSGCSSIYSTAPFVEEKFSALSEYEQQKLDWSSCYDYFDCTELRVPIDYEDLSVGTFRISVLRAAARDQENRLGSIVVNPGGPGGSGVDYAYNADYIFSPDITDVYDIVGFDPRGVAQSEPIACFTPEEIDENMASDSKPDNDAEIAATLEDSEAFAKKCLENTDNLAHFTTSETARDMDILRAALGEKKLNYVGKSYGTYLGTLYADIFPNNVGRFVLDGAVDPNIPMKD
;
A
#
# COMPACT_ATOMS: atom_id res chain seq x y z
N MET A 1 62.02 -5.15 -63.31
CA MET A 1 60.67 -4.58 -63.02
C MET A 1 60.12 -5.28 -61.81
N ARG A 2 60.12 -4.63 -60.66
CA ARG A 2 59.56 -5.19 -59.42
C ARG A 2 58.26 -4.43 -59.08
N ALA A 3 57.10 -5.10 -59.18
CA ALA A 3 55.83 -4.54 -58.80
C ALA A 3 55.68 -4.56 -57.28
N ARG A 4 55.41 -3.40 -56.67
CA ARG A 4 55.05 -3.25 -55.26
C ARG A 4 53.52 -3.35 -55.11
N ILE A 5 53.05 -4.37 -54.39
CA ILE A 5 51.67 -4.53 -54.00
C ILE A 5 51.50 -3.82 -52.67
N SER A 6 50.74 -2.73 -52.69
CA SER A 6 50.34 -2.04 -51.46
C SER A 6 49.06 -2.71 -50.93
N VAL A 7 49.17 -3.28 -49.74
CA VAL A 7 48.01 -3.83 -49.00
C VAL A 7 47.39 -2.69 -48.19
N LEU A 8 46.17 -2.33 -48.55
CA LEU A 8 45.36 -1.33 -47.82
C LEU A 8 44.61 -2.06 -46.70
N ALA A 9 45.05 -1.84 -45.46
CA ALA A 9 44.34 -2.38 -44.30
C ALA A 9 43.13 -1.50 -43.96
N LEU A 10 41.94 -2.05 -44.18
CA LEU A 10 40.69 -1.42 -43.82
C LEU A 10 40.37 -1.76 -42.35
N THR A 11 40.62 -0.82 -41.46
CA THR A 11 40.20 -0.97 -40.04
C THR A 11 38.72 -0.64 -39.90
N LEU A 12 37.92 -1.68 -39.64
CA LEU A 12 36.49 -1.59 -39.36
C LEU A 12 36.34 -1.19 -37.90
N ALA A 13 36.07 0.09 -37.63
CA ALA A 13 35.73 0.59 -36.28
C ALA A 13 34.25 0.22 -35.99
N THR A 14 34.06 -0.81 -35.19
CA THR A 14 32.75 -1.14 -34.62
C THR A 14 32.43 -0.15 -33.49
N ILE A 15 31.48 0.75 -33.76
CA ILE A 15 30.92 1.65 -32.76
C ILE A 15 29.93 0.79 -31.95
N LEU A 16 30.37 0.34 -30.77
CA LEU A 16 29.45 -0.18 -29.74
C LEU A 16 28.70 1.00 -29.13
N SER A 17 27.47 1.25 -29.63
CA SER A 17 26.53 2.10 -28.94
C SER A 17 26.02 1.35 -27.70
N GLY A 18 26.71 1.51 -26.60
CA GLY A 18 26.21 1.10 -25.30
C GLY A 18 25.00 1.96 -24.95
N CYS A 19 23.82 1.36 -24.80
CA CYS A 19 22.71 1.96 -24.08
C CYS A 19 23.14 2.13 -22.63
N SER A 20 23.73 3.27 -22.30
CA SER A 20 23.86 3.71 -20.92
C SER A 20 22.46 4.17 -20.48
N SER A 21 21.77 3.32 -19.73
CA SER A 21 20.62 3.73 -18.92
C SER A 21 21.09 4.87 -18.04
N ILE A 22 20.63 6.08 -18.32
CA ILE A 22 20.87 7.24 -17.47
C ILE A 22 19.96 7.05 -16.24
N TYR A 23 20.41 6.24 -15.30
CA TYR A 23 19.88 6.35 -13.94
C TYR A 23 20.34 7.72 -13.43
N SER A 24 19.40 8.64 -13.31
CA SER A 24 19.62 9.89 -12.61
C SER A 24 20.01 9.56 -11.18
N THR A 25 21.27 9.75 -10.83
CA THR A 25 21.79 9.64 -9.45
C THR A 25 21.61 10.97 -8.70
N ALA A 26 20.61 11.77 -9.06
CA ALA A 26 20.25 12.89 -8.22
C ALA A 26 19.83 12.31 -6.86
N PRO A 27 20.38 12.78 -5.74
CA PRO A 27 19.92 12.33 -4.44
C PRO A 27 18.43 12.62 -4.36
N PHE A 28 17.66 11.61 -4.02
CA PHE A 28 16.22 11.75 -3.75
C PHE A 28 16.11 12.73 -2.58
N VAL A 29 15.76 13.98 -2.87
CA VAL A 29 15.47 14.95 -1.82
C VAL A 29 14.09 14.60 -1.34
N GLU A 30 14.01 13.95 -0.20
CA GLU A 30 12.75 13.68 0.47
C GLU A 30 12.10 15.02 0.79
N GLU A 31 11.02 15.32 0.08
CA GLU A 31 10.23 16.53 0.30
C GLU A 31 9.57 16.39 1.67
N LYS A 32 10.06 17.16 2.65
CA LYS A 32 9.52 17.13 4.02
C LYS A 32 8.27 17.98 4.05
N PHE A 33 7.15 17.35 4.26
CA PHE A 33 5.91 18.04 4.57
C PHE A 33 5.93 18.51 6.04
N SER A 34 5.53 19.74 6.28
CA SER A 34 5.56 20.38 7.59
C SER A 34 4.15 20.70 8.13
N ALA A 35 3.15 20.57 7.27
CA ALA A 35 1.75 20.79 7.59
C ALA A 35 0.87 19.71 6.98
N LEU A 36 -0.21 19.34 7.67
CA LEU A 36 -1.15 18.32 7.21
C LEU A 36 -1.74 18.67 5.82
N SER A 37 -1.97 19.98 5.57
CA SER A 37 -2.45 20.45 4.28
C SER A 37 -1.51 20.17 3.09
N GLU A 38 -0.22 19.97 3.32
CA GLU A 38 0.73 19.60 2.26
C GLU A 38 0.54 18.14 1.87
N TYR A 39 0.24 17.25 2.84
CA TYR A 39 -0.14 15.86 2.57
C TYR A 39 -1.48 15.78 1.81
N GLU A 40 -2.47 16.59 2.21
CA GLU A 40 -3.79 16.62 1.55
C GLU A 40 -3.74 17.15 0.12
N GLN A 41 -2.82 18.08 -0.18
CA GLN A 41 -2.70 18.74 -1.48
C GLN A 41 -1.61 18.15 -2.37
N GLN A 42 -0.98 17.06 -1.93
CA GLN A 42 0.05 16.41 -2.74
C GLN A 42 -0.52 15.95 -4.09
N LYS A 43 0.31 16.02 -5.12
CA LYS A 43 -0.02 15.43 -6.40
C LYS A 43 0.40 13.98 -6.43
N LEU A 44 -0.50 13.13 -6.88
CA LEU A 44 -0.20 11.73 -7.12
C LEU A 44 0.43 11.58 -8.51
N ASP A 45 1.70 11.18 -8.54
CA ASP A 45 2.44 10.94 -9.77
C ASP A 45 2.13 9.52 -10.26
N TRP A 46 1.06 9.41 -11.06
CA TRP A 46 0.62 8.15 -11.61
C TRP A 46 1.56 7.68 -12.71
N SER A 47 1.95 6.41 -12.64
CA SER A 47 2.71 5.70 -13.67
C SER A 47 1.98 4.42 -14.05
N SER A 48 2.08 4.03 -15.35
CA SER A 48 1.50 2.77 -15.78
C SER A 48 2.20 1.58 -15.11
N CYS A 49 1.41 0.63 -14.62
CA CYS A 49 1.87 -0.59 -13.99
C CYS A 49 0.97 -1.77 -14.39
N TYR A 50 1.51 -2.99 -14.35
CA TYR A 50 0.77 -4.22 -14.68
C TYR A 50 -0.04 -4.11 -15.99
N ASP A 51 0.51 -3.46 -16.99
CA ASP A 51 -0.01 -3.21 -18.35
C ASP A 51 -1.24 -2.31 -18.47
N TYR A 52 -2.20 -2.36 -17.51
CA TYR A 52 -3.53 -1.71 -17.65
C TYR A 52 -3.92 -0.86 -16.45
N PHE A 53 -3.06 -0.75 -15.45
CA PHE A 53 -3.33 -0.01 -14.21
C PHE A 53 -2.42 1.19 -14.07
N ASP A 54 -2.78 2.08 -13.19
CA ASP A 54 -1.94 3.19 -12.75
C ASP A 54 -1.51 2.96 -11.30
N CYS A 55 -0.23 3.08 -11.03
CA CYS A 55 0.34 3.01 -9.69
C CYS A 55 0.95 4.33 -9.27
N THR A 56 0.90 4.59 -7.98
CA THR A 56 1.55 5.75 -7.35
C THR A 56 1.89 5.45 -5.90
N GLU A 57 2.67 6.33 -5.30
CA GLU A 57 2.88 6.37 -3.85
C GLU A 57 2.15 7.59 -3.26
N LEU A 58 1.41 7.35 -2.19
CA LEU A 58 0.83 8.40 -1.35
C LEU A 58 1.74 8.59 -0.13
N ARG A 59 2.09 9.83 0.19
CA ARG A 59 2.80 10.16 1.41
C ARG A 59 1.81 10.46 2.53
N VAL A 60 2.04 9.89 3.71
CA VAL A 60 1.23 10.12 4.90
C VAL A 60 2.13 10.35 6.12
N PRO A 61 1.73 11.11 7.13
CA PRO A 61 2.53 11.26 8.35
C PRO A 61 2.73 9.90 9.04
N ILE A 62 3.91 9.67 9.60
CA ILE A 62 4.10 8.56 10.56
C ILE A 62 3.20 8.81 11.77
N ASP A 63 3.28 9.99 12.35
CA ASP A 63 2.47 10.44 13.47
C ASP A 63 1.65 11.68 13.05
N TYR A 64 0.33 11.59 13.18
CA TYR A 64 -0.57 12.70 12.88
C TYR A 64 -0.58 13.81 13.94
N GLU A 65 -0.02 13.54 15.13
CA GLU A 65 0.11 14.52 16.21
C GLU A 65 1.48 15.22 16.19
N ASP A 66 2.51 14.57 15.60
CA ASP A 66 3.85 15.12 15.42
C ASP A 66 4.39 14.85 14.02
N LEU A 67 4.17 15.77 13.10
CA LEU A 67 4.63 15.64 11.70
C LEU A 67 6.16 15.64 11.55
N SER A 68 6.90 15.96 12.62
CA SER A 68 8.38 15.94 12.58
C SER A 68 8.97 14.53 12.64
N VAL A 69 8.19 13.52 13.06
CA VAL A 69 8.60 12.11 13.11
C VAL A 69 8.99 11.59 11.73
N GLY A 70 8.23 11.97 10.69
CA GLY A 70 8.54 11.58 9.31
C GLY A 70 7.30 11.20 8.50
N THR A 71 7.56 10.50 7.41
CA THR A 71 6.54 10.17 6.39
C THR A 71 6.61 8.70 6.04
N PHE A 72 5.45 8.01 6.00
CA PHE A 72 5.30 6.72 5.35
C PHE A 72 4.90 6.90 3.89
N ARG A 73 5.29 5.93 3.06
CA ARG A 73 4.86 5.80 1.67
C ARG A 73 3.86 4.66 1.56
N ILE A 74 2.67 5.01 1.11
CA ILE A 74 1.56 4.09 0.93
C ILE A 74 1.44 3.77 -0.55
N SER A 75 1.53 2.50 -0.89
CA SER A 75 1.35 2.02 -2.27
C SER A 75 -0.11 2.08 -2.67
N VAL A 76 -0.38 2.67 -3.83
CA VAL A 76 -1.73 2.86 -4.36
C VAL A 76 -1.80 2.38 -5.80
N LEU A 77 -2.84 1.62 -6.13
CA LEU A 77 -3.18 1.19 -7.47
C LEU A 77 -4.57 1.69 -7.85
N ARG A 78 -4.71 2.16 -9.08
CA ARG A 78 -5.97 2.56 -9.68
C ARG A 78 -6.28 1.69 -10.90
N ALA A 79 -7.42 1.00 -10.86
CA ALA A 79 -8.10 0.51 -12.05
C ALA A 79 -9.01 1.64 -12.55
N ALA A 80 -8.60 2.33 -13.60
CA ALA A 80 -9.32 3.48 -14.14
C ALA A 80 -10.67 3.07 -14.73
N ALA A 81 -11.69 3.90 -14.53
CA ALA A 81 -13.00 3.72 -15.16
C ALA A 81 -12.85 3.59 -16.68
N ARG A 82 -13.57 2.66 -17.30
CA ARG A 82 -13.47 2.44 -18.75
C ARG A 82 -14.10 3.58 -19.55
N ASP A 83 -15.14 4.19 -19.02
CA ASP A 83 -15.82 5.35 -19.60
C ASP A 83 -15.40 6.63 -18.85
N GLN A 84 -14.26 7.16 -19.20
CA GLN A 84 -13.71 8.37 -18.57
C GLN A 84 -14.55 9.64 -18.80
N GLU A 85 -15.35 9.66 -19.88
CA GLU A 85 -16.23 10.80 -20.19
C GLU A 85 -17.41 10.88 -19.21
N ASN A 86 -17.88 9.74 -18.72
CA ASN A 86 -18.98 9.62 -17.76
C ASN A 86 -18.50 9.21 -16.36
N ARG A 87 -17.22 9.38 -16.05
CA ARG A 87 -16.65 9.05 -14.74
C ARG A 87 -17.37 9.75 -13.61
N LEU A 88 -17.79 8.99 -12.59
CA LEU A 88 -18.52 9.48 -11.42
C LEU A 88 -17.64 9.73 -10.19
N GLY A 89 -16.38 9.33 -10.23
CA GLY A 89 -15.43 9.48 -9.12
C GLY A 89 -14.66 8.20 -8.82
N SER A 90 -14.06 8.13 -7.64
CA SER A 90 -13.31 6.98 -7.17
C SER A 90 -14.08 6.19 -6.10
N ILE A 91 -13.85 4.88 -6.06
CA ILE A 91 -14.22 4.00 -4.95
C ILE A 91 -12.93 3.44 -4.36
N VAL A 92 -12.66 3.78 -3.10
CA VAL A 92 -11.54 3.20 -2.36
C VAL A 92 -11.96 1.85 -1.79
N VAL A 93 -11.07 0.85 -1.88
CA VAL A 93 -11.38 -0.53 -1.50
C VAL A 93 -10.42 -1.08 -0.46
N ASN A 94 -10.94 -1.94 0.43
CA ASN A 94 -10.12 -2.68 1.39
C ASN A 94 -10.70 -4.08 1.63
N PRO A 95 -9.92 -5.16 1.41
CA PRO A 95 -10.39 -6.55 1.54
C PRO A 95 -10.53 -7.01 2.99
N GLY A 96 -9.96 -6.27 3.95
CA GLY A 96 -9.94 -6.66 5.36
C GLY A 96 -8.67 -7.42 5.76
N GLY A 97 -8.83 -8.42 6.56
CA GLY A 97 -7.78 -9.17 7.24
C GLY A 97 -7.91 -8.97 8.75
N PRO A 98 -7.14 -8.05 9.44
CA PRO A 98 -6.20 -7.03 8.92
C PRO A 98 -5.01 -7.62 8.15
N GLY A 99 -4.36 -6.80 7.31
CA GLY A 99 -3.18 -7.18 6.55
C GLY A 99 -3.44 -7.57 5.08
N GLY A 100 -4.69 -7.55 4.62
CA GLY A 100 -5.00 -7.77 3.20
C GLY A 100 -4.57 -6.59 2.34
N SER A 101 -3.92 -6.88 1.19
CA SER A 101 -3.51 -5.87 0.22
C SER A 101 -4.71 -5.26 -0.49
N GLY A 102 -4.88 -3.95 -0.37
CA GLY A 102 -5.87 -3.20 -1.15
C GLY A 102 -5.45 -3.05 -2.61
N VAL A 103 -4.14 -3.00 -2.87
CA VAL A 103 -3.56 -3.00 -4.23
C VAL A 103 -3.98 -4.27 -4.97
N ASP A 104 -3.77 -5.46 -4.37
CA ASP A 104 -4.19 -6.73 -4.97
C ASP A 104 -5.71 -6.80 -5.17
N TYR A 105 -6.47 -6.21 -4.25
CA TYR A 105 -7.92 -6.19 -4.35
C TYR A 105 -8.40 -5.34 -5.53
N ALA A 106 -7.82 -4.14 -5.72
CA ALA A 106 -8.13 -3.29 -6.86
C ALA A 106 -7.59 -3.86 -8.19
N TYR A 107 -6.46 -4.56 -8.17
CA TYR A 107 -5.95 -5.30 -9.33
C TYR A 107 -6.97 -6.32 -9.86
N ASN A 108 -7.77 -6.90 -8.98
CA ASN A 108 -8.82 -7.85 -9.32
C ASN A 108 -10.22 -7.20 -9.47
N ALA A 109 -10.30 -5.89 -9.67
CA ALA A 109 -11.57 -5.14 -9.70
C ALA A 109 -12.59 -5.73 -10.68
N ASP A 110 -12.18 -6.17 -11.86
CA ASP A 110 -13.05 -6.73 -12.90
C ASP A 110 -13.69 -8.07 -12.53
N TYR A 111 -13.10 -8.79 -11.56
CA TYR A 111 -13.69 -10.02 -11.01
C TYR A 111 -14.59 -9.77 -9.80
N ILE A 112 -14.43 -8.60 -9.15
CA ILE A 112 -15.09 -8.27 -7.89
C ILE A 112 -16.33 -7.41 -8.13
N PHE A 113 -16.26 -6.47 -9.08
CA PHE A 113 -17.31 -5.51 -9.39
C PHE A 113 -17.94 -5.78 -10.75
N SER A 114 -19.22 -5.44 -10.88
CA SER A 114 -19.90 -5.50 -12.17
C SER A 114 -19.37 -4.40 -13.13
N PRO A 115 -19.51 -4.60 -14.44
CA PRO A 115 -19.19 -3.57 -15.43
C PRO A 115 -19.89 -2.23 -15.19
N ASP A 116 -21.14 -2.24 -14.66
CA ASP A 116 -21.87 -1.01 -14.34
C ASP A 116 -21.12 -0.12 -13.31
N ILE A 117 -20.25 -0.70 -12.52
CA ILE A 117 -19.39 0.02 -11.55
C ILE A 117 -18.05 0.35 -12.19
N THR A 118 -17.35 -0.64 -12.78
CA THR A 118 -16.00 -0.43 -13.32
C THR A 118 -15.98 0.41 -14.60
N ASP A 119 -17.11 0.59 -15.25
CA ASP A 119 -17.22 1.49 -16.39
C ASP A 119 -17.18 2.96 -15.98
N VAL A 120 -17.75 3.32 -14.81
CA VAL A 120 -17.94 4.72 -14.42
C VAL A 120 -17.22 5.15 -13.13
N TYR A 121 -16.61 4.23 -12.39
CA TYR A 121 -15.80 4.54 -11.21
C TYR A 121 -14.37 4.04 -11.39
N ASP A 122 -13.41 4.86 -10.98
CA ASP A 122 -12.07 4.35 -10.71
C ASP A 122 -12.13 3.48 -9.44
N ILE A 123 -11.57 2.28 -9.50
CA ILE A 123 -11.39 1.43 -8.33
C ILE A 123 -9.97 1.65 -7.81
N VAL A 124 -9.86 2.18 -6.61
CA VAL A 124 -8.58 2.56 -6.00
C VAL A 124 -8.31 1.68 -4.79
N GLY A 125 -7.27 0.87 -4.87
CA GLY A 125 -6.75 0.10 -3.75
C GLY A 125 -5.48 0.72 -3.20
N PHE A 126 -5.31 0.63 -1.90
CA PHE A 126 -4.08 1.02 -1.22
C PHE A 126 -3.68 -0.09 -0.24
N ASP A 127 -2.39 -0.30 -0.10
CA ASP A 127 -1.88 -1.14 0.98
C ASP A 127 -1.82 -0.30 2.25
N PRO A 128 -2.53 -0.65 3.32
CA PRO A 128 -2.43 0.08 4.57
C PRO A 128 -0.98 0.16 5.07
N ARG A 129 -0.67 1.15 5.90
CA ARG A 129 0.64 1.24 6.56
C ARG A 129 1.00 -0.10 7.20
N GLY A 130 2.22 -0.59 7.00
CA GLY A 130 2.70 -1.88 7.50
C GLY A 130 2.29 -3.10 6.66
N VAL A 131 1.56 -2.92 5.56
CA VAL A 131 1.03 -4.01 4.73
C VAL A 131 1.69 -4.03 3.36
N ALA A 132 2.04 -5.22 2.89
CA ALA A 132 2.55 -5.52 1.55
C ALA A 132 3.62 -4.53 1.05
N GLN A 133 3.29 -3.57 0.16
CA GLN A 133 4.24 -2.63 -0.41
C GLN A 133 4.33 -1.29 0.37
N SER A 134 3.59 -1.16 1.48
CA SER A 134 3.50 0.07 2.28
C SER A 134 4.24 -0.06 3.60
N GLU A 135 5.58 0.03 3.57
CA GLU A 135 6.47 -0.07 4.75
C GLU A 135 6.14 -1.33 5.59
N PRO A 136 6.32 -2.55 5.03
CA PRO A 136 5.84 -3.78 5.66
C PRO A 136 6.48 -4.01 7.02
N ILE A 137 5.66 -4.41 8.00
CA ILE A 137 6.14 -4.83 9.32
C ILE A 137 6.89 -6.15 9.17
N ALA A 138 8.17 -6.17 9.56
CA ALA A 138 9.06 -7.33 9.46
C ALA A 138 9.47 -7.81 10.87
N CYS A 139 8.64 -8.66 11.48
CA CYS A 139 8.94 -9.20 12.81
C CYS A 139 9.85 -10.44 12.74
N PHE A 140 9.62 -11.31 11.79
CA PHE A 140 10.31 -12.58 11.60
C PHE A 140 11.08 -12.62 10.29
N THR A 141 12.15 -13.39 10.24
CA THR A 141 12.76 -13.82 8.96
C THR A 141 11.85 -14.82 8.24
N PRO A 142 12.04 -15.06 6.93
CA PRO A 142 11.27 -16.08 6.22
C PRO A 142 11.32 -17.46 6.87
N GLU A 143 12.48 -17.88 7.37
CA GLU A 143 12.68 -19.15 8.05
C GLU A 143 11.87 -19.22 9.36
N GLU A 144 11.85 -18.14 10.13
CA GLU A 144 11.07 -18.05 11.37
C GLU A 144 9.56 -18.01 11.11
N ILE A 145 9.13 -17.44 9.97
CA ILE A 145 7.74 -17.50 9.53
C ILE A 145 7.35 -18.96 9.24
N ASP A 146 8.19 -19.71 8.51
CA ASP A 146 7.95 -21.11 8.20
C ASP A 146 7.86 -21.97 9.48
N GLU A 147 8.75 -21.74 10.46
CA GLU A 147 8.72 -22.41 11.75
C GLU A 147 7.45 -22.08 12.53
N ASN A 148 7.05 -20.82 12.56
CA ASN A 148 5.83 -20.37 13.24
C ASN A 148 4.57 -20.96 12.59
N MET A 149 4.52 -21.00 11.26
CA MET A 149 3.40 -21.61 10.53
C MET A 149 3.30 -23.13 10.72
N ALA A 150 4.42 -23.80 11.01
CA ALA A 150 4.46 -25.23 11.30
C ALA A 150 4.15 -25.57 12.77
N SER A 151 4.05 -24.57 13.64
CA SER A 151 3.75 -24.75 15.06
C SER A 151 2.31 -25.21 15.29
N ASP A 152 2.05 -25.78 16.46
CA ASP A 152 0.70 -26.18 16.86
C ASP A 152 -0.19 -24.96 17.10
N SER A 153 -1.15 -24.74 16.20
CA SER A 153 -2.10 -23.62 16.27
C SER A 153 -3.27 -23.88 17.25
N LYS A 154 -3.33 -25.06 17.85
CA LYS A 154 -4.43 -25.46 18.76
C LYS A 154 -3.89 -26.11 20.03
N PRO A 155 -3.28 -25.35 20.94
CA PRO A 155 -2.79 -25.88 22.19
C PRO A 155 -3.94 -26.48 23.00
N ASP A 156 -3.81 -27.75 23.41
CA ASP A 156 -4.87 -28.48 24.10
C ASP A 156 -4.48 -28.99 25.51
N ASN A 157 -3.27 -28.65 25.95
CA ASN A 157 -2.79 -28.88 27.31
C ASN A 157 -1.97 -27.72 27.87
N ASP A 158 -1.76 -27.72 29.20
CA ASP A 158 -1.09 -26.60 29.88
C ASP A 158 0.34 -26.31 29.38
N ALA A 159 1.06 -27.34 28.93
CA ALA A 159 2.42 -27.18 28.42
C ALA A 159 2.43 -26.50 27.04
N GLU A 160 1.50 -26.86 26.17
CA GLU A 160 1.33 -26.24 24.85
C GLU A 160 0.81 -24.81 24.98
N ILE A 161 -0.12 -24.56 25.91
CA ILE A 161 -0.57 -23.18 26.24
C ILE A 161 0.61 -22.33 26.69
N ALA A 162 1.45 -22.85 27.60
CA ALA A 162 2.62 -22.11 28.07
C ALA A 162 3.63 -21.82 26.93
N ALA A 163 3.88 -22.78 26.06
CA ALA A 163 4.73 -22.60 24.88
C ALA A 163 4.17 -21.54 23.91
N THR A 164 2.87 -21.58 23.63
CA THR A 164 2.20 -20.57 22.78
C THR A 164 2.32 -19.15 23.35
N LEU A 165 2.22 -18.99 24.65
CA LEU A 165 2.41 -17.69 25.31
C LEU A 165 3.86 -17.22 25.19
N GLU A 166 4.85 -18.10 25.40
CA GLU A 166 6.27 -17.77 25.23
C GLU A 166 6.59 -17.36 23.78
N ASP A 167 6.06 -18.09 22.79
CA ASP A 167 6.21 -17.79 21.37
C ASP A 167 5.57 -16.43 21.03
N SER A 168 4.40 -16.12 21.59
CA SER A 168 3.72 -14.84 21.40
C SER A 168 4.52 -13.67 21.97
N GLU A 169 5.12 -13.83 23.16
CA GLU A 169 6.01 -12.83 23.75
C GLU A 169 7.27 -12.63 22.92
N ALA A 170 7.87 -13.71 22.42
CA ALA A 170 9.04 -13.67 21.55
C ALA A 170 8.73 -12.94 20.24
N PHE A 171 7.57 -13.21 19.64
CA PHE A 171 7.09 -12.53 18.43
C PHE A 171 6.93 -11.03 18.69
N ALA A 172 6.22 -10.63 19.73
CA ALA A 172 6.00 -9.23 20.08
C ALA A 172 7.33 -8.49 20.28
N LYS A 173 8.29 -9.11 20.96
CA LYS A 173 9.63 -8.56 21.16
C LYS A 173 10.37 -8.35 19.85
N LYS A 174 10.35 -9.32 18.93
CA LYS A 174 10.98 -9.20 17.62
C LYS A 174 10.33 -8.11 16.77
N CYS A 175 9.02 -7.95 16.81
CA CYS A 175 8.35 -6.84 16.14
C CYS A 175 8.87 -5.48 16.64
N LEU A 176 9.02 -5.33 17.95
CA LEU A 176 9.56 -4.09 18.55
C LEU A 176 11.04 -3.83 18.21
N GLU A 177 11.84 -4.90 18.04
CA GLU A 177 13.26 -4.80 17.71
C GLU A 177 13.51 -4.53 16.23
N ASN A 178 12.63 -5.05 15.33
CA ASN A 178 12.85 -5.06 13.90
C ASN A 178 11.99 -4.06 13.13
N THR A 179 11.03 -3.39 13.78
CA THR A 179 10.15 -2.43 13.11
C THR A 179 10.19 -1.09 13.83
N ASP A 180 10.71 -0.09 13.14
CA ASP A 180 10.68 1.29 13.62
C ASP A 180 9.23 1.82 13.61
N ASN A 181 8.92 2.72 14.54
CA ASN A 181 7.61 3.39 14.62
C ASN A 181 6.41 2.43 14.77
N LEU A 182 6.60 1.23 15.33
CA LEU A 182 5.57 0.20 15.46
C LEU A 182 4.27 0.71 16.12
N ALA A 183 4.36 1.66 17.04
CA ALA A 183 3.20 2.26 17.70
C ALA A 183 2.26 3.02 16.75
N HIS A 184 2.72 3.37 15.56
CA HIS A 184 1.97 4.13 14.55
C HIS A 184 1.28 3.26 13.47
N PHE A 185 1.32 1.95 13.60
CA PHE A 185 0.61 1.03 12.70
C PHE A 185 -0.78 0.70 13.26
N THR A 186 -1.61 1.74 13.45
CA THR A 186 -2.94 1.60 14.04
C THR A 186 -4.05 1.76 13.01
N THR A 187 -5.23 1.19 13.28
CA THR A 187 -6.43 1.38 12.44
C THR A 187 -6.85 2.85 12.38
N SER A 188 -6.66 3.59 13.46
CA SER A 188 -6.99 5.01 13.53
C SER A 188 -6.14 5.85 12.57
N GLU A 189 -4.84 5.58 12.52
CA GLU A 189 -3.95 6.26 11.57
C GLU A 189 -4.20 5.82 10.13
N THR A 190 -4.50 4.53 9.90
CA THR A 190 -4.93 4.06 8.59
C THR A 190 -6.21 4.76 8.11
N ALA A 191 -7.17 5.01 9.00
CA ALA A 191 -8.36 5.78 8.65
C ALA A 191 -8.04 7.23 8.28
N ARG A 192 -7.04 7.84 8.92
CA ARG A 192 -6.52 9.17 8.58
C ARG A 192 -5.79 9.15 7.22
N ASP A 193 -5.02 8.09 6.93
CA ASP A 193 -4.40 7.90 5.61
C ASP A 193 -5.45 7.86 4.50
N MET A 194 -6.61 7.23 4.74
CA MET A 194 -7.71 7.21 3.78
C MET A 194 -8.25 8.62 3.50
N ASP A 195 -8.25 9.52 4.46
CA ASP A 195 -8.70 10.90 4.21
C ASP A 195 -7.66 11.71 3.43
N ILE A 196 -6.37 11.49 3.69
CA ILE A 196 -5.30 12.02 2.84
C ILE A 196 -5.43 11.49 1.41
N LEU A 197 -5.67 10.18 1.22
CA LEU A 197 -5.90 9.59 -0.10
C LEU A 197 -7.11 10.23 -0.80
N ARG A 198 -8.24 10.35 -0.09
CA ARG A 198 -9.43 11.04 -0.61
C ARG A 198 -9.10 12.44 -1.11
N ALA A 199 -8.38 13.22 -0.32
CA ALA A 199 -8.00 14.60 -0.65
C ALA A 199 -7.05 14.65 -1.87
N ALA A 200 -6.03 13.80 -1.89
CA ALA A 200 -5.07 13.69 -2.98
C ALA A 200 -5.71 13.20 -4.30
N LEU A 201 -6.77 12.38 -4.23
CA LEU A 201 -7.60 11.99 -5.38
C LEU A 201 -8.52 13.14 -5.87
N GLY A 202 -8.60 14.26 -5.14
CA GLY A 202 -9.51 15.37 -5.44
C GLY A 202 -10.98 15.08 -5.12
N GLU A 203 -11.26 14.05 -4.36
CA GLU A 203 -12.63 13.64 -4.02
C GLU A 203 -13.17 14.45 -2.82
N LYS A 204 -14.35 15.04 -2.98
CA LYS A 204 -15.00 15.78 -1.89
C LYS A 204 -15.44 14.87 -0.76
N LYS A 205 -15.84 13.66 -1.11
CA LYS A 205 -16.32 12.62 -0.19
C LYS A 205 -15.74 11.28 -0.60
N LEU A 206 -15.38 10.47 0.38
CA LEU A 206 -14.89 9.12 0.15
C LEU A 206 -16.06 8.20 -0.21
N ASN A 207 -16.00 7.52 -1.37
CA ASN A 207 -16.78 6.32 -1.58
C ASN A 207 -15.90 5.12 -1.22
N TYR A 208 -16.45 4.16 -0.51
CA TYR A 208 -15.67 3.09 0.08
C TYR A 208 -16.38 1.74 0.04
N VAL A 209 -15.63 0.70 -0.26
CA VAL A 209 -16.05 -0.69 -0.11
C VAL A 209 -15.07 -1.41 0.80
N GLY A 210 -15.52 -1.79 1.99
CA GLY A 210 -14.74 -2.54 2.96
C GLY A 210 -15.34 -3.91 3.24
N LYS A 211 -14.51 -4.95 3.28
CA LYS A 211 -14.91 -6.30 3.65
C LYS A 211 -14.29 -6.72 4.97
N SER A 212 -15.03 -7.49 5.78
CA SER A 212 -14.52 -8.03 7.05
C SER A 212 -13.91 -6.92 7.93
N TYR A 213 -12.62 -7.00 8.32
CA TYR A 213 -11.93 -5.92 9.03
C TYR A 213 -12.01 -4.56 8.30
N GLY A 214 -12.09 -4.54 6.97
CA GLY A 214 -12.32 -3.30 6.21
C GLY A 214 -13.61 -2.59 6.60
N THR A 215 -14.60 -3.29 7.16
CA THR A 215 -15.83 -2.67 7.69
C THR A 215 -15.56 -1.91 8.99
N TYR A 216 -14.69 -2.44 9.86
CA TYR A 216 -14.23 -1.77 11.07
C TYR A 216 -13.45 -0.49 10.71
N LEU A 217 -12.50 -0.60 9.76
CA LEU A 217 -11.74 0.55 9.24
C LEU A 217 -12.69 1.63 8.67
N GLY A 218 -13.66 1.25 7.85
CA GLY A 218 -14.65 2.18 7.28
C GLY A 218 -15.56 2.83 8.33
N THR A 219 -15.92 2.09 9.38
CA THR A 219 -16.72 2.62 10.50
C THR A 219 -15.90 3.67 11.28
N LEU A 220 -14.63 3.38 11.55
CA LEU A 220 -13.74 4.31 12.25
C LEU A 220 -13.48 5.57 11.43
N TYR A 221 -13.29 5.42 10.10
CA TYR A 221 -13.21 6.57 9.20
C TYR A 221 -14.46 7.45 9.29
N ALA A 222 -15.65 6.85 9.27
CA ALA A 222 -16.90 7.59 9.33
C ALA A 222 -17.08 8.33 10.67
N ASP A 223 -16.58 7.79 11.76
CA ASP A 223 -16.57 8.43 13.08
C ASP A 223 -15.61 9.64 13.12
N ILE A 224 -14.36 9.46 12.61
CA ILE A 224 -13.34 10.51 12.59
C ILE A 224 -13.69 11.62 11.59
N PHE A 225 -14.21 11.27 10.41
CA PHE A 225 -14.46 12.19 9.30
C PHE A 225 -15.93 12.17 8.82
N PRO A 226 -16.92 12.43 9.68
CA PRO A 226 -18.35 12.29 9.33
C PRO A 226 -18.79 13.17 8.15
N ASN A 227 -18.11 14.31 7.95
CA ASN A 227 -18.39 15.21 6.84
C ASN A 227 -17.81 14.78 5.50
N ASN A 228 -16.86 13.82 5.51
CA ASN A 228 -16.16 13.34 4.30
C ASN A 228 -16.72 12.00 3.80
N VAL A 229 -17.71 11.42 4.48
CA VAL A 229 -18.36 10.18 4.08
C VAL A 229 -19.23 10.37 2.84
N GLY A 230 -18.98 9.55 1.83
CA GLY A 230 -19.79 9.41 0.61
C GLY A 230 -20.72 8.20 0.67
N ARG A 231 -20.52 7.26 -0.24
CA ARG A 231 -21.23 5.97 -0.27
C ARG A 231 -20.32 4.89 0.30
N PHE A 232 -20.79 4.24 1.36
CA PHE A 232 -20.05 3.16 2.02
C PHE A 232 -20.81 1.85 1.87
N VAL A 233 -20.09 0.81 1.43
CA VAL A 233 -20.54 -0.58 1.46
C VAL A 233 -19.65 -1.34 2.43
N LEU A 234 -20.24 -1.87 3.49
CA LEU A 234 -19.57 -2.59 4.56
C LEU A 234 -20.04 -4.05 4.55
N ASP A 235 -19.27 -4.91 3.89
CA ASP A 235 -19.61 -6.31 3.66
C ASP A 235 -18.95 -7.22 4.70
N GLY A 236 -19.75 -7.98 5.46
CA GLY A 236 -19.28 -8.77 6.60
C GLY A 236 -18.93 -7.88 7.80
N ALA A 237 -19.92 -7.07 8.24
CA ALA A 237 -19.73 -6.03 9.24
C ALA A 237 -19.19 -6.57 10.56
N VAL A 238 -18.12 -5.93 11.06
CA VAL A 238 -17.57 -6.13 12.39
C VAL A 238 -18.15 -5.08 13.33
N ASP A 239 -18.70 -5.51 14.49
CA ASP A 239 -19.19 -4.58 15.51
C ASP A 239 -17.99 -3.87 16.17
N PRO A 240 -17.85 -2.53 16.02
CA PRO A 240 -16.70 -1.80 16.58
C PRO A 240 -16.68 -1.75 18.12
N ASN A 241 -17.79 -2.13 18.77
CA ASN A 241 -17.89 -2.13 20.23
C ASN A 241 -17.56 -3.49 20.87
N ILE A 242 -17.37 -4.54 20.06
CA ILE A 242 -16.90 -5.82 20.58
C ILE A 242 -15.44 -5.62 20.99
N PRO A 243 -15.10 -5.67 22.30
CA PRO A 243 -13.70 -5.66 22.71
C PRO A 243 -13.03 -6.88 22.07
N MET A 244 -11.94 -6.66 21.34
CA MET A 244 -11.03 -7.75 21.00
C MET A 244 -10.51 -8.25 22.33
N LYS A 245 -11.15 -9.29 22.84
CA LYS A 245 -10.70 -9.95 24.06
C LYS A 245 -9.66 -10.98 23.69
N ASP A 246 -8.62 -10.91 24.48
CA ASP A 246 -7.61 -11.87 24.89
C ASP A 246 -7.88 -13.32 24.48
#